data_779551405e3da9217b7b6b09240d93e8
#
_entry.id   779551405e3da9217b7b6b09240d93e8
#
_cell.length_a   1.000
_cell.length_b   1.000
_cell.length_c   1.000
_cell.angle_alpha   90.00
_cell.angle_beta   90.00
_cell.angle_gamma   90.00
#
_symmetry.space_group_name_H-M   'P 1'
#
loop_
_entity.id
_entity.type
_entity.pdbx_description
1 polymer ?
#
loop_
_entity_poly.entity_id
_entity_poly.type
_entity_poly.pdbx_seq_one_letter_code
_entity_poly.pdbx_strand_id
1 'polypeptide(L)'
;MLSALVSVSSLSLSDEEKRWLEKYQPAGVSLLARNIRDADQLRRLTGEIRAAAGRDDILIAVDQEGGRVRRLSGSDFHPAASQYVLGQLDEEMAAAHAEIISNDLRRTGINFNFSPVLDMAYPATHPVLKSRCFGSSEQKTALLGKAMISAYLSNGVCPCIK
;
A
#
# COMPACT_ATOMS: atom_id res chain seq x y z
N MET A 1 -12.44 19.34 -6.30
CA MET A 1 -11.57 18.20 -5.86
C MET A 1 -10.12 18.63 -5.96
N LEU A 2 -9.33 18.47 -4.90
CA LEU A 2 -7.90 18.76 -4.89
C LEU A 2 -7.12 17.54 -5.40
N SER A 3 -6.34 17.68 -6.47
CA SER A 3 -5.52 16.61 -7.07
C SER A 3 -4.26 16.35 -6.22
N ALA A 4 -4.47 15.90 -4.98
CA ALA A 4 -3.40 15.61 -4.04
C ALA A 4 -3.77 14.43 -3.13
N LEU A 5 -2.78 13.66 -2.72
CA LEU A 5 -2.86 12.77 -1.57
C LEU A 5 -2.31 13.51 -0.37
N VAL A 6 -3.10 13.57 0.70
CA VAL A 6 -2.72 14.22 1.96
C VAL A 6 -2.47 13.17 3.03
N SER A 7 -1.89 13.55 4.15
CA SER A 7 -1.67 12.64 5.28
C SER A 7 -2.40 13.18 6.52
N VAL A 8 -2.79 12.29 7.42
CA VAL A 8 -3.43 12.64 8.70
C VAL A 8 -2.45 12.44 9.85
N SER A 9 -2.74 13.09 10.98
CA SER A 9 -1.77 13.23 12.06
C SER A 9 -1.69 12.02 12.98
N SER A 10 -2.82 11.31 13.20
CA SER A 10 -2.94 10.34 14.29
C SER A 10 -3.76 9.10 13.92
N LEU A 11 -4.15 8.32 14.94
CA LEU A 11 -4.94 7.08 14.86
C LEU A 11 -6.44 7.32 14.60
N SER A 12 -6.91 8.55 14.70
CA SER A 12 -8.25 9.01 14.41
C SER A 12 -8.20 10.42 13.83
N LEU A 13 -9.24 10.87 13.14
CA LEU A 13 -9.31 12.23 12.61
C LEU A 13 -9.64 13.22 13.73
N SER A 14 -8.90 14.33 13.78
CA SER A 14 -9.32 15.52 14.54
C SER A 14 -10.49 16.22 13.85
N ASP A 15 -11.22 17.06 14.60
CA ASP A 15 -12.33 17.85 14.03
C ASP A 15 -11.85 18.85 12.97
N GLU A 16 -10.61 19.31 13.08
CA GLU A 16 -9.98 20.16 12.05
C GLU A 16 -9.74 19.37 10.76
N GLU A 17 -9.19 18.16 10.86
CA GLU A 17 -8.95 17.28 9.70
C GLU A 17 -10.27 16.89 9.02
N LYS A 18 -11.32 16.59 9.77
CA LYS A 18 -12.66 16.32 9.21
C LYS A 18 -13.18 17.50 8.39
N ARG A 19 -13.16 18.71 8.98
CA ARG A 19 -13.57 19.94 8.26
C ARG A 19 -12.70 20.21 7.03
N TRP A 20 -11.41 19.91 7.11
CA TRP A 20 -10.48 20.10 6.01
C TRP A 20 -10.77 19.11 4.85
N LEU A 21 -10.98 17.83 5.15
CA LEU A 21 -11.35 16.81 4.16
C LEU A 21 -12.67 17.14 3.47
N GLU A 22 -13.68 17.55 4.23
CA GLU A 22 -14.98 17.99 3.71
C GLU A 22 -14.84 19.19 2.77
N LYS A 23 -14.08 20.21 3.18
CA LYS A 23 -13.93 21.46 2.42
C LYS A 23 -13.12 21.29 1.14
N TYR A 24 -11.99 20.63 1.21
CA TYR A 24 -11.01 20.61 0.10
C TYR A 24 -11.13 19.39 -0.79
N GLN A 25 -11.78 18.34 -0.37
CA GLN A 25 -12.03 17.14 -1.16
C GLN A 25 -10.77 16.61 -1.87
N PRO A 26 -9.71 16.20 -1.13
CA PRO A 26 -8.50 15.69 -1.76
C PRO A 26 -8.77 14.41 -2.56
N ALA A 27 -7.93 14.09 -3.53
CA ALA A 27 -8.01 12.83 -4.28
C ALA A 27 -7.88 11.61 -3.33
N GLY A 28 -7.12 11.74 -2.25
CA GLY A 28 -7.00 10.68 -1.27
C GLY A 28 -6.20 11.04 -0.03
N VAL A 29 -6.06 10.04 0.84
CA VAL A 29 -5.28 10.11 2.08
C VAL A 29 -4.23 9.01 2.06
N SER A 30 -2.96 9.37 2.27
CA SER A 30 -1.84 8.43 2.43
C SER A 30 -1.58 8.17 3.90
N LEU A 31 -1.70 6.91 4.32
CA LEU A 31 -1.47 6.47 5.69
C LEU A 31 -0.02 6.06 5.91
N LEU A 32 0.51 6.43 7.05
CA LEU A 32 1.86 6.12 7.50
C LEU A 32 1.80 5.25 8.75
N ALA A 33 2.94 4.72 9.20
CA ALA A 33 3.00 3.86 10.39
C ALA A 33 2.35 4.49 11.64
N ARG A 34 2.45 5.82 11.81
CA ARG A 34 1.83 6.55 12.92
C ARG A 34 0.29 6.50 12.95
N ASN A 35 -0.33 6.16 11.82
CA ASN A 35 -1.77 6.07 11.66
C ASN A 35 -2.32 4.66 11.90
N ILE A 36 -1.46 3.69 12.18
CA ILE A 36 -1.81 2.27 12.21
C ILE A 36 -1.34 1.65 13.54
N ARG A 37 -2.29 1.12 14.31
CA ARG A 37 -2.02 0.40 15.55
C ARG A 37 -2.45 -1.07 15.44
N ASP A 38 -3.71 -1.29 15.08
CA ASP A 38 -4.36 -2.59 14.92
C ASP A 38 -5.41 -2.53 13.81
N ALA A 39 -5.94 -3.68 13.39
CA ALA A 39 -6.87 -3.76 12.26
C ALA A 39 -8.21 -3.04 12.56
N ASP A 40 -8.70 -3.11 13.79
CA ASP A 40 -9.97 -2.50 14.17
C ASP A 40 -9.86 -0.97 14.25
N GLN A 41 -8.76 -0.46 14.80
CA GLN A 41 -8.50 0.98 14.79
C GLN A 41 -8.38 1.49 13.36
N LEU A 42 -7.62 0.79 12.51
CA LEU A 42 -7.41 1.20 11.12
C LEU A 42 -8.72 1.23 10.32
N ARG A 43 -9.60 0.23 10.53
CA ARG A 43 -10.94 0.21 9.92
C ARG A 43 -11.80 1.40 10.35
N ARG A 44 -11.72 1.80 11.62
CA ARG A 44 -12.41 3.01 12.10
C ARG A 44 -11.86 4.27 11.44
N LEU A 45 -10.53 4.44 11.39
CA LEU A 45 -9.90 5.60 10.75
C LEU A 45 -10.28 5.71 9.26
N THR A 46 -10.24 4.62 8.51
CA THR A 46 -10.61 4.62 7.08
C THR A 46 -12.11 4.93 6.88
N GLY A 47 -12.96 4.49 7.80
CA GLY A 47 -14.37 4.86 7.85
C GLY A 47 -14.58 6.35 8.13
N GLU A 48 -13.87 6.91 9.12
CA GLU A 48 -13.89 8.35 9.42
C GLU A 48 -13.46 9.20 8.22
N ILE A 49 -12.41 8.76 7.49
CA ILE A 49 -11.92 9.45 6.30
C ILE A 49 -13.02 9.50 5.22
N ARG A 50 -13.68 8.38 4.93
CA ARG A 50 -14.78 8.33 3.94
C ARG A 50 -15.96 9.20 4.37
N ALA A 51 -16.35 9.10 5.63
CA ALA A 51 -17.44 9.92 6.18
C ALA A 51 -17.13 11.41 6.08
N ALA A 52 -15.91 11.83 6.45
CA ALA A 52 -15.51 13.24 6.37
C ALA A 52 -15.38 13.74 4.92
N ALA A 53 -14.93 12.88 4.00
CA ALA A 53 -14.88 13.21 2.58
C ALA A 53 -16.27 13.18 1.90
N GLY A 54 -17.28 12.58 2.50
CA GLY A 54 -18.62 12.43 1.95
C GLY A 54 -18.68 11.56 0.69
N ARG A 55 -17.69 10.65 0.49
CA ARG A 55 -17.61 9.78 -0.69
C ARG A 55 -16.83 8.51 -0.42
N ASP A 56 -17.25 7.40 -1.03
CA ASP A 56 -16.65 6.08 -0.84
C ASP A 56 -15.44 5.82 -1.75
N ASP A 57 -15.33 6.55 -2.87
CA ASP A 57 -14.29 6.39 -3.88
C ASP A 57 -12.98 7.13 -3.57
N ILE A 58 -12.89 7.80 -2.42
CA ILE A 58 -11.65 8.43 -1.98
C ILE A 58 -10.51 7.41 -1.89
N LEU A 59 -9.34 7.75 -2.44
CA LEU A 59 -8.17 6.89 -2.36
C LEU A 59 -7.63 6.88 -0.92
N ILE A 60 -7.55 5.70 -0.34
CA ILE A 60 -6.86 5.49 0.95
C ILE A 60 -5.64 4.65 0.66
N ALA A 61 -4.47 5.28 0.72
CA ALA A 61 -3.22 4.77 0.23
C ALA A 61 -2.25 4.37 1.34
N VAL A 62 -1.38 3.41 1.06
CA VAL A 62 -0.33 2.99 1.96
C VAL A 62 0.91 2.48 1.20
N ASP A 63 2.09 2.53 1.83
CA ASP A 63 3.30 1.81 1.39
C ASP A 63 3.34 0.43 2.05
N GLN A 64 2.74 -0.57 1.43
CA GLN A 64 2.81 -1.96 1.87
C GLN A 64 3.52 -2.78 0.79
N GLU A 65 4.86 -2.61 0.70
CA GLU A 65 5.71 -3.31 -0.28
C GLU A 65 6.06 -4.73 0.19
N GLY A 66 6.13 -4.92 1.49
CA GLY A 66 6.72 -6.07 2.14
C GLY A 66 8.16 -5.82 2.61
N GLY A 67 8.73 -6.78 3.33
CA GLY A 67 10.06 -6.66 3.89
C GLY A 67 10.18 -5.47 4.85
N ARG A 68 11.14 -4.59 4.56
CA ARG A 68 11.41 -3.40 5.39
C ARG A 68 10.41 -2.26 5.22
N VAL A 69 9.71 -2.21 4.07
CA VAL A 69 8.72 -1.16 3.78
C VAL A 69 7.33 -1.75 3.90
N ARG A 70 6.85 -1.78 5.13
CA ARG A 70 5.52 -2.22 5.51
C ARG A 70 4.97 -1.33 6.61
N ARG A 71 3.72 -0.88 6.47
CA ARG A 71 3.04 -0.06 7.47
C ARG A 71 2.09 -0.90 8.31
N LEU A 72 1.43 -1.88 7.68
CA LEU A 72 0.64 -2.88 8.37
C LEU A 72 1.59 -3.93 8.95
N SER A 73 1.75 -3.93 10.27
CA SER A 73 2.66 -4.82 11.01
C SER A 73 2.01 -5.20 12.34
N GLY A 74 2.53 -6.26 12.98
CA GLY A 74 1.96 -6.80 14.20
C GLY A 74 1.13 -8.07 13.95
N SER A 75 0.53 -8.62 15.00
CA SER A 75 -0.18 -9.91 14.98
C SER A 75 -1.45 -9.91 14.14
N ASP A 76 -2.02 -8.74 13.90
CA ASP A 76 -3.27 -8.60 13.13
C ASP A 76 -3.06 -8.68 11.62
N PHE A 77 -1.82 -8.64 11.15
CA PHE A 77 -1.51 -8.56 9.73
C PHE A 77 -0.58 -9.69 9.30
N HIS A 78 -0.77 -10.16 8.09
CA HIS A 78 0.08 -11.22 7.55
C HIS A 78 1.52 -10.73 7.34
N PRO A 79 2.51 -11.59 7.60
CA PRO A 79 3.88 -11.30 7.21
C PRO A 79 4.00 -11.09 5.71
N ALA A 80 4.70 -10.03 5.31
CA ALA A 80 4.92 -9.70 3.91
C ALA A 80 6.41 -9.78 3.57
N ALA A 81 6.77 -10.67 2.66
CA ALA A 81 8.12 -10.85 2.18
C ALA A 81 8.61 -9.62 1.39
N SER A 82 9.93 -9.42 1.33
CA SER A 82 10.50 -8.38 0.47
C SER A 82 10.43 -8.79 -1.01
N GLN A 83 10.38 -7.81 -1.92
CA GLN A 83 10.42 -8.11 -3.35
C GLN A 83 11.72 -8.80 -3.78
N TYR A 84 12.82 -8.60 -3.05
CA TYR A 84 14.04 -9.37 -3.28
C TYR A 84 13.84 -10.87 -3.05
N VAL A 85 13.09 -11.25 -2.02
CA VAL A 85 12.73 -12.66 -1.78
C VAL A 85 11.81 -13.17 -2.88
N LEU A 86 10.78 -12.41 -3.24
CA LEU A 86 9.87 -12.76 -4.34
C LEU A 86 10.61 -12.87 -5.67
N GLY A 87 11.67 -12.09 -5.87
CA GLY A 87 12.55 -12.17 -7.01
C GLY A 87 13.32 -13.51 -7.15
N GLN A 88 13.34 -14.35 -6.13
CA GLN A 88 13.90 -15.71 -6.18
C GLN A 88 12.84 -16.78 -6.48
N LEU A 89 11.56 -16.37 -6.54
CA LEU A 89 10.39 -17.24 -6.75
C LEU A 89 9.80 -17.03 -8.16
N ASP A 90 8.68 -17.65 -8.42
CA ASP A 90 7.91 -17.53 -9.67
C ASP A 90 6.77 -16.50 -9.57
N GLU A 91 6.05 -16.31 -10.68
CA GLU A 91 4.94 -15.37 -10.76
C GLU A 91 3.73 -15.80 -9.93
N GLU A 92 3.50 -17.10 -9.74
CA GLU A 92 2.40 -17.60 -8.93
C GLU A 92 2.57 -17.21 -7.46
N MET A 93 3.79 -17.36 -6.94
CA MET A 93 4.12 -16.95 -5.58
C MET A 93 4.07 -15.43 -5.40
N ALA A 94 4.47 -14.65 -6.43
CA ALA A 94 4.35 -13.20 -6.40
C ALA A 94 2.88 -12.74 -6.40
N ALA A 95 2.03 -13.38 -7.19
CA ALA A 95 0.59 -13.13 -7.20
C ALA A 95 -0.06 -13.49 -5.85
N ALA A 96 0.21 -14.67 -5.31
CA ALA A 96 -0.31 -15.11 -4.01
C ALA A 96 0.10 -14.15 -2.87
N HIS A 97 1.35 -13.66 -2.90
CA HIS A 97 1.81 -12.64 -1.94
C HIS A 97 1.00 -11.33 -2.06
N ALA A 98 0.73 -10.87 -3.28
CA ALA A 98 -0.08 -9.68 -3.51
C ALA A 98 -1.54 -9.88 -3.08
N GLU A 99 -2.11 -11.07 -3.24
CA GLU A 99 -3.44 -11.42 -2.73
C GLU A 99 -3.52 -11.35 -1.20
N ILE A 100 -2.52 -11.89 -0.50
CA ILE A 100 -2.45 -11.84 0.97
C ILE A 100 -2.41 -10.37 1.44
N ILE A 101 -1.55 -9.54 0.83
CA ILE A 101 -1.50 -8.11 1.13
C ILE A 101 -2.84 -7.44 0.84
N SER A 102 -3.43 -7.71 -0.32
CA SER A 102 -4.73 -7.13 -0.71
C SER A 102 -5.83 -7.42 0.29
N ASN A 103 -5.88 -8.64 0.83
CA ASN A 103 -6.85 -9.02 1.84
C ASN A 103 -6.71 -8.19 3.12
N ASP A 104 -5.45 -7.97 3.58
CA ASP A 104 -5.20 -7.11 4.75
C ASP A 104 -5.59 -5.66 4.49
N LEU A 105 -5.28 -5.13 3.30
CA LEU A 105 -5.64 -3.78 2.90
C LEU A 105 -7.16 -3.59 2.85
N ARG A 106 -7.86 -4.47 2.14
CA ARG A 106 -9.31 -4.37 1.95
C ARG A 106 -10.10 -4.49 3.26
N ARG A 107 -9.76 -5.47 4.10
CA ARG A 107 -10.47 -5.65 5.38
C ARG A 107 -10.29 -4.48 6.33
N THR A 108 -9.29 -3.63 6.10
CA THR A 108 -9.04 -2.39 6.85
C THR A 108 -9.47 -1.13 6.10
N GLY A 109 -10.11 -1.28 4.94
CA GLY A 109 -10.65 -0.17 4.17
C GLY A 109 -9.64 0.57 3.30
N ILE A 110 -8.43 0.07 3.12
CA ILE A 110 -7.43 0.61 2.20
C ILE A 110 -7.70 0.08 0.79
N ASN A 111 -7.68 0.97 -0.21
CA ASN A 111 -7.98 0.65 -1.60
C ASN A 111 -6.86 1.02 -2.59
N PHE A 112 -5.71 1.52 -2.08
CA PHE A 112 -4.59 1.93 -2.91
C PHE A 112 -3.26 1.52 -2.25
N ASN A 113 -2.34 0.93 -3.02
CA ASN A 113 -1.04 0.52 -2.51
C ASN A 113 0.10 1.04 -3.40
N PHE A 114 1.09 1.71 -2.80
CA PHE A 114 2.32 2.10 -3.50
C PHE A 114 3.25 0.90 -3.68
N SER A 115 2.82 -0.08 -4.47
CA SER A 115 3.51 -1.33 -4.78
C SER A 115 2.94 -1.89 -6.10
N PRO A 116 3.72 -2.66 -6.90
CA PRO A 116 5.10 -3.08 -6.68
C PRO A 116 6.15 -2.03 -7.01
N VAL A 117 7.39 -2.23 -6.50
CA VAL A 117 8.59 -1.50 -6.91
C VAL A 117 9.17 -2.19 -8.13
N LEU A 118 9.35 -1.48 -9.24
CA LEU A 118 9.90 -2.02 -10.49
C LEU A 118 11.35 -1.58 -10.75
N ASP A 119 11.99 -0.95 -9.76
CA ASP A 119 13.42 -0.66 -9.79
C ASP A 119 14.24 -1.95 -9.93
N MET A 120 15.34 -1.86 -10.63
CA MET A 120 16.29 -2.98 -10.79
C MET A 120 17.52 -2.80 -9.90
N ALA A 121 17.97 -3.91 -9.31
CA ALA A 121 19.13 -3.93 -8.44
C ALA A 121 20.43 -4.12 -9.25
N TYR A 122 21.07 -3.04 -9.64
CA TYR A 122 22.41 -3.05 -10.23
C TYR A 122 23.51 -3.04 -9.16
N PRO A 123 24.79 -3.31 -9.49
CA PRO A 123 25.90 -3.23 -8.53
C PRO A 123 25.98 -1.87 -7.81
N ALA A 124 25.75 -0.77 -8.52
CA ALA A 124 25.77 0.59 -7.99
C ALA A 124 24.47 1.01 -7.27
N THR A 125 23.42 0.19 -7.27
CA THR A 125 22.14 0.52 -6.61
C THR A 125 22.37 0.68 -5.11
N HIS A 126 21.83 1.77 -4.55
CA HIS A 126 21.93 2.06 -3.12
C HIS A 126 21.38 0.89 -2.28
N PRO A 127 22.07 0.45 -1.19
CA PRO A 127 21.66 -0.70 -0.38
C PRO A 127 20.22 -0.67 0.11
N VAL A 128 19.69 0.53 0.39
CA VAL A 128 18.28 0.72 0.81
C VAL A 128 17.29 0.22 -0.24
N LEU A 129 17.63 0.28 -1.53
CA LEU A 129 16.76 -0.15 -2.63
C LEU A 129 16.90 -1.64 -2.94
N LYS A 130 18.07 -2.24 -2.73
CA LYS A 130 18.36 -3.63 -3.15
C LYS A 130 17.33 -4.64 -2.63
N SER A 131 16.91 -4.52 -1.37
CA SER A 131 15.90 -5.44 -0.79
C SER A 131 14.47 -5.17 -1.27
N ARG A 132 14.26 -4.06 -1.98
CA ARG A 132 12.95 -3.65 -2.52
C ARG A 132 12.81 -3.97 -4.00
N CYS A 133 13.86 -4.42 -4.67
CA CYS A 133 13.85 -4.80 -6.08
C CYS A 133 13.69 -6.31 -6.21
N PHE A 134 13.04 -6.78 -7.29
CA PHE A 134 12.96 -8.22 -7.61
C PHE A 134 14.33 -8.80 -8.01
N GLY A 135 15.27 -7.99 -8.44
CA GLY A 135 16.59 -8.37 -8.91
C GLY A 135 17.09 -7.43 -9.99
N SER A 136 18.00 -7.94 -10.84
CA SER A 136 18.61 -7.17 -11.95
C SER A 136 18.14 -7.60 -13.35
N SER A 137 17.19 -8.53 -13.45
CA SER A 137 16.63 -8.99 -14.73
C SER A 137 15.37 -8.19 -15.06
N GLU A 138 15.38 -7.48 -16.19
CA GLU A 138 14.24 -6.74 -16.72
C GLU A 138 13.04 -7.64 -16.97
N GLN A 139 13.26 -8.78 -17.63
CA GLN A 139 12.21 -9.73 -17.96
C GLN A 139 11.54 -10.28 -16.69
N LYS A 140 12.34 -10.64 -15.69
CA LYS A 140 11.80 -11.15 -14.43
C LYS A 140 11.07 -10.08 -13.64
N THR A 141 11.59 -8.86 -13.60
CA THR A 141 10.94 -7.72 -12.95
C THR A 141 9.60 -7.43 -13.60
N ALA A 142 9.52 -7.42 -14.93
CA ALA A 142 8.27 -7.20 -15.65
C ALA A 142 7.25 -8.33 -15.41
N LEU A 143 7.69 -9.59 -15.42
CA LEU A 143 6.84 -10.76 -15.20
C LEU A 143 6.22 -10.75 -13.78
N LEU A 144 7.06 -10.63 -12.75
CA LEU A 144 6.61 -10.62 -11.36
C LEU A 144 5.78 -9.37 -11.03
N GLY A 145 6.19 -8.20 -11.56
CA GLY A 145 5.43 -6.97 -11.42
C GLY A 145 4.04 -7.07 -12.01
N LYS A 146 3.91 -7.63 -13.22
CA LYS A 146 2.62 -7.87 -13.87
C LYS A 146 1.73 -8.81 -13.04
N ALA A 147 2.30 -9.91 -12.52
CA ALA A 147 1.56 -10.86 -11.68
C ALA A 147 0.99 -10.18 -10.43
N MET A 148 1.81 -9.40 -9.71
CA MET A 148 1.36 -8.65 -8.53
C MET A 148 0.32 -7.59 -8.86
N ILE A 149 0.50 -6.83 -9.95
CA ILE A 149 -0.47 -5.81 -10.40
C ILE A 149 -1.83 -6.46 -10.67
N SER A 150 -1.83 -7.57 -11.42
CA SER A 150 -3.06 -8.30 -11.74
C SER A 150 -3.77 -8.80 -10.47
N ALA A 151 -3.02 -9.34 -9.51
CA ALA A 151 -3.56 -9.81 -8.23
C ALA A 151 -4.15 -8.65 -7.40
N TYR A 152 -3.46 -7.51 -7.29
CA TYR A 152 -4.00 -6.33 -6.60
C TYR A 152 -5.33 -5.87 -7.22
N LEU A 153 -5.36 -5.70 -8.56
CA LEU A 153 -6.57 -5.25 -9.27
C LEU A 153 -7.72 -6.23 -9.10
N SER A 154 -7.48 -7.54 -9.26
CA SER A 154 -8.50 -8.58 -9.07
C SER A 154 -9.07 -8.58 -7.66
N ASN A 155 -8.31 -8.16 -6.68
CA ASN A 155 -8.73 -8.03 -5.28
C ASN A 155 -9.23 -6.63 -4.91
N GLY A 156 -9.45 -5.72 -5.88
CA GLY A 156 -10.02 -4.39 -5.65
C GLY A 156 -9.09 -3.42 -4.91
N VAL A 157 -7.78 -3.60 -5.04
CA VAL A 157 -6.75 -2.66 -4.60
C VAL A 157 -6.09 -2.06 -5.82
N CYS A 158 -6.05 -0.74 -5.93
CA CYS A 158 -5.34 -0.05 -7.00
C CYS A 158 -3.83 -0.05 -6.71
N PRO A 159 -2.99 -0.70 -7.53
CA PRO A 159 -1.54 -0.65 -7.37
C PRO A 159 -0.98 0.62 -7.97
N CYS A 160 0.09 1.15 -7.37
CA CYS A 160 0.89 2.23 -7.94
C CYS A 160 2.33 1.76 -8.05
N ILE A 161 2.76 1.51 -9.28
CA ILE A 161 4.14 1.10 -9.56
C ILE A 161 5.12 2.25 -9.28
N LYS A 162 6.30 1.92 -8.85
CA LYS A 162 7.37 2.88 -8.57
C LYS A 162 8.76 2.26 -8.79
#